data_da99ef8fb35f991c70aabea847c393f1
#
_entry.id   da99ef8fb35f991c70aabea847c393f1
#
_cell.length_a   1.000
_cell.length_b   1.000
_cell.length_c   1.000
_cell.angle_alpha   90.00
_cell.angle_beta   90.00
_cell.angle_gamma   90.00
#
_symmetry.space_group_name_H-M   'P 1'
#
loop_
_entity.id
_entity.type
_entity.pdbx_description
1 polymer ?
#
loop_
_entity_poly.entity_id
_entity_poly.type
_entity_poly.pdbx_seq_one_letter_code
_entity_poly.pdbx_strand_id
1 'polypeptide(L)'
;MQNTNSTTHAWYKQFWPWFLLAPLIVTVIVGITMLSFSIQVFDGTVNDNYYKEGLAINQTLERDHYAQKLGMAASLKVDSVTGDVLITLNGQLESWPKQLTLQFINPTRANRDYSAVLTQVTGNNYRGQVEKAPLNLWYLDISAPDNLWRLKGSADFPAEEVIELKAAQ
;
A
#
# COMPACT_ATOMS: atom_id res chain seq x y z
N MET A 1 -7.67 -83.81 -11.71
CA MET A 1 -7.54 -82.72 -10.74
C MET A 1 -6.71 -81.64 -11.33
N GLN A 2 -7.32 -80.54 -11.84
CA GLN A 2 -6.64 -79.39 -12.41
C GLN A 2 -6.40 -78.37 -11.31
N ASN A 3 -5.13 -78.17 -10.95
CA ASN A 3 -4.72 -77.12 -10.03
C ASN A 3 -4.71 -75.79 -10.80
N THR A 4 -5.75 -74.98 -10.72
CA THR A 4 -5.78 -73.62 -11.19
C THR A 4 -5.10 -72.72 -10.18
N ASN A 5 -3.78 -72.60 -10.24
CA ASN A 5 -3.03 -71.54 -9.54
C ASN A 5 -3.38 -70.20 -10.19
N SER A 6 -4.48 -69.60 -9.74
CA SER A 6 -4.78 -68.21 -10.06
C SER A 6 -3.80 -67.31 -9.25
N THR A 7 -2.72 -66.89 -9.90
CA THR A 7 -1.86 -65.84 -9.35
C THR A 7 -2.67 -64.56 -9.33
N THR A 8 -3.27 -64.26 -8.17
CA THR A 8 -3.93 -63.00 -7.94
C THR A 8 -2.87 -61.91 -7.94
N HIS A 9 -2.66 -61.27 -9.09
CA HIS A 9 -1.82 -60.07 -9.18
C HIS A 9 -2.42 -58.98 -8.30
N ALA A 10 -1.63 -58.47 -7.37
CA ALA A 10 -2.03 -57.39 -6.48
C ALA A 10 -2.60 -56.23 -7.32
N TRP A 11 -3.76 -55.73 -6.94
CA TRP A 11 -4.54 -54.72 -7.68
C TRP A 11 -3.73 -53.44 -8.03
N TYR A 12 -2.82 -53.04 -7.18
CA TYR A 12 -1.95 -51.87 -7.39
C TYR A 12 -0.87 -52.07 -8.47
N LYS A 13 -0.63 -53.29 -8.94
CA LYS A 13 0.28 -53.61 -10.05
C LYS A 13 -0.40 -53.62 -11.38
N GLN A 14 -1.72 -53.44 -11.43
CA GLN A 14 -2.49 -53.38 -12.65
C GLN A 14 -2.54 -51.95 -13.18
N PHE A 15 -2.53 -51.75 -14.49
CA PHE A 15 -2.54 -50.40 -15.09
C PHE A 15 -3.89 -49.68 -14.98
N TRP A 16 -4.99 -50.40 -15.09
CA TRP A 16 -6.32 -49.81 -15.18
C TRP A 16 -6.78 -49.07 -13.91
N PRO A 17 -6.49 -49.47 -12.66
CA PRO A 17 -6.82 -48.68 -11.49
C PRO A 17 -6.12 -47.31 -11.48
N TRP A 18 -4.86 -47.27 -11.93
CA TRP A 18 -4.11 -46.03 -12.03
C TRP A 18 -4.65 -45.09 -13.09
N PHE A 19 -5.15 -45.67 -14.21
CA PHE A 19 -5.80 -44.86 -15.27
C PHE A 19 -7.09 -44.21 -14.77
N LEU A 20 -7.88 -44.87 -13.93
CA LEU A 20 -9.07 -44.29 -13.31
C LEU A 20 -8.74 -43.30 -12.18
N LEU A 21 -7.64 -43.51 -11.46
CA LEU A 21 -7.17 -42.59 -10.41
C LEU A 21 -6.50 -41.33 -10.97
N ALA A 22 -5.92 -41.40 -12.15
CA ALA A 22 -5.18 -40.30 -12.74
C ALA A 22 -5.97 -38.96 -12.80
N PRO A 23 -7.21 -38.91 -13.32
CA PRO A 23 -7.97 -37.66 -13.35
C PRO A 23 -8.30 -37.13 -11.93
N LEU A 24 -8.51 -38.02 -10.96
CA LEU A 24 -8.74 -37.63 -9.57
C LEU A 24 -7.48 -36.97 -8.96
N ILE A 25 -6.32 -37.57 -9.19
CA ILE A 25 -5.04 -37.04 -8.71
C ILE A 25 -4.75 -35.67 -9.33
N VAL A 26 -4.99 -35.53 -10.65
CA VAL A 26 -4.83 -34.26 -11.34
C VAL A 26 -5.73 -33.17 -10.74
N THR A 27 -6.99 -33.50 -10.48
CA THR A 27 -7.96 -32.56 -9.88
C THR A 27 -7.50 -32.10 -8.48
N VAL A 28 -6.96 -33.02 -7.67
CA VAL A 28 -6.44 -32.67 -6.33
C VAL A 28 -5.21 -31.75 -6.44
N ILE A 29 -4.29 -32.06 -7.36
CA ILE A 29 -3.11 -31.22 -7.58
C ILE A 29 -3.49 -29.81 -8.03
N VAL A 30 -4.42 -29.69 -8.98
CA VAL A 30 -4.94 -28.38 -9.44
C VAL A 30 -5.60 -27.63 -8.29
N GLY A 31 -6.42 -28.31 -7.47
CA GLY A 31 -7.08 -27.71 -6.31
C GLY A 31 -6.10 -27.17 -5.28
N ILE A 32 -5.06 -27.95 -4.94
CA ILE A 32 -4.01 -27.51 -4.01
C ILE A 32 -3.21 -26.33 -4.60
N THR A 33 -2.91 -26.37 -5.90
CA THR A 33 -2.21 -25.28 -6.56
C THR A 33 -3.03 -24.00 -6.53
N MET A 34 -4.31 -24.07 -6.86
CA MET A 34 -5.20 -22.91 -6.79
C MET A 34 -5.33 -22.35 -5.36
N LEU A 35 -5.45 -23.23 -4.37
CA LEU A 35 -5.47 -22.81 -2.96
C LEU A 35 -4.19 -22.10 -2.58
N SER A 36 -3.03 -22.62 -2.97
CA SER A 36 -1.73 -21.99 -2.71
C SER A 36 -1.61 -20.62 -3.36
N PHE A 37 -2.07 -20.48 -4.60
CA PHE A 37 -2.14 -19.18 -5.29
C PHE A 37 -3.09 -18.22 -4.58
N SER A 38 -4.26 -18.69 -4.15
CA SER A 38 -5.24 -17.88 -3.43
C SER A 38 -4.66 -17.31 -2.14
N ILE A 39 -3.91 -18.10 -1.38
CA ILE A 39 -3.28 -17.65 -0.13
C ILE A 39 -2.16 -16.64 -0.40
N GLN A 40 -1.37 -16.81 -1.46
CA GLN A 40 -0.28 -15.91 -1.79
C GLN A 40 -0.74 -14.56 -2.37
N VAL A 41 -1.88 -14.56 -3.07
CA VAL A 41 -2.46 -13.35 -3.67
C VAL A 41 -3.45 -12.67 -2.73
N PHE A 42 -3.72 -13.28 -1.57
CA PHE A 42 -4.64 -12.72 -0.59
C PHE A 42 -4.05 -11.44 0.03
N ASP A 43 -4.42 -10.32 -0.55
CA ASP A 43 -4.03 -8.98 -0.10
C ASP A 43 -4.94 -8.57 1.08
N GLY A 44 -4.59 -9.08 2.25
CA GLY A 44 -5.18 -8.67 3.53
C GLY A 44 -6.61 -9.16 3.80
N THR A 45 -6.77 -9.89 4.88
CA THR A 45 -8.08 -10.19 5.47
C THR A 45 -8.80 -8.88 5.79
N VAL A 46 -10.07 -8.79 5.38
CA VAL A 46 -11.00 -7.80 5.94
C VAL A 46 -10.96 -7.96 7.46
N ASN A 47 -10.28 -7.05 8.11
CA ASN A 47 -10.07 -7.08 9.55
C ASN A 47 -11.41 -6.76 10.21
N ASP A 48 -11.89 -7.64 11.10
CA ASP A 48 -13.14 -7.48 11.88
C ASP A 48 -13.09 -6.30 12.88
N ASN A 49 -12.29 -5.30 12.59
CA ASN A 49 -12.09 -4.11 13.43
C ASN A 49 -12.87 -2.89 12.93
N TYR A 50 -14.14 -3.06 12.54
CA TYR A 50 -15.00 -1.95 12.13
C TYR A 50 -15.03 -0.79 13.16
N TYR A 51 -14.89 -1.11 14.45
CA TYR A 51 -14.80 -0.09 15.49
C TYR A 51 -13.49 0.71 15.39
N LYS A 52 -12.36 0.04 15.17
CA LYS A 52 -11.07 0.73 15.01
C LYS A 52 -11.01 1.52 13.70
N GLU A 53 -11.61 0.99 12.66
CA GLU A 53 -11.73 1.66 11.36
C GLU A 53 -12.61 2.91 11.47
N GLY A 54 -13.76 2.82 12.15
CA GLY A 54 -14.61 3.96 12.43
C GLY A 54 -13.91 5.04 13.28
N LEU A 55 -13.12 4.63 14.29
CA LEU A 55 -12.32 5.54 15.09
C LEU A 55 -11.21 6.21 14.27
N ALA A 56 -10.55 5.45 13.39
CA ALA A 56 -9.52 5.96 12.48
C ALA A 56 -10.09 6.96 11.48
N ILE A 57 -11.29 6.71 10.97
CA ILE A 57 -12.01 7.65 10.09
C ILE A 57 -12.30 8.96 10.80
N ASN A 58 -12.83 8.90 12.03
CA ASN A 58 -13.13 10.10 12.81
C ASN A 58 -11.86 10.92 13.12
N GLN A 59 -10.78 10.27 13.54
CA GLN A 59 -9.50 10.93 13.75
C GLN A 59 -8.95 11.57 12.47
N THR A 60 -9.20 10.94 11.35
CA THR A 60 -8.81 11.43 10.04
C THR A 60 -9.57 12.69 9.67
N LEU A 61 -10.88 12.71 9.89
CA LEU A 61 -11.74 13.88 9.66
C LEU A 61 -11.38 15.04 10.60
N GLU A 62 -11.08 14.79 11.86
CA GLU A 62 -10.64 15.81 12.80
C GLU A 62 -9.35 16.49 12.33
N ARG A 63 -8.38 15.72 11.81
CA ARG A 63 -7.14 16.27 11.25
C ARG A 63 -7.38 17.12 10.01
N ASP A 64 -8.26 16.68 9.12
CA ASP A 64 -8.63 17.42 7.92
C ASP A 64 -9.33 18.74 8.29
N HIS A 65 -10.30 18.70 9.23
CA HIS A 65 -10.98 19.89 9.74
C HIS A 65 -10.04 20.88 10.44
N TYR A 66 -9.09 20.35 11.21
CA TYR A 66 -8.11 21.21 11.88
C TYR A 66 -7.21 21.92 10.89
N ALA A 67 -6.74 21.21 9.85
CA ALA A 67 -5.99 21.80 8.75
C ALA A 67 -6.80 22.88 8.00
N GLN A 68 -8.08 22.66 7.75
CA GLN A 68 -8.98 23.64 7.15
C GLN A 68 -9.12 24.88 8.01
N LYS A 69 -9.36 24.72 9.32
CA LYS A 69 -9.52 25.83 10.28
C LYS A 69 -8.29 26.72 10.32
N LEU A 70 -7.10 26.14 10.15
CA LEU A 70 -5.83 26.89 10.13
C LEU A 70 -5.50 27.44 8.73
N GLY A 71 -6.34 27.19 7.72
CA GLY A 71 -6.08 27.59 6.33
C GLY A 71 -4.79 26.98 5.78
N MET A 72 -4.49 25.73 6.15
CA MET A 72 -3.25 25.10 5.79
C MET A 72 -3.22 24.65 4.33
N ALA A 73 -2.09 24.90 3.70
CA ALA A 73 -1.75 24.43 2.35
C ALA A 73 -0.25 24.16 2.28
N ALA A 74 0.17 23.37 1.33
CA ALA A 74 1.58 23.13 1.06
C ALA A 74 1.87 23.17 -0.43
N SER A 75 3.01 23.75 -0.77
CA SER A 75 3.58 23.70 -2.12
C SER A 75 4.74 22.71 -2.12
N LEU A 76 4.62 21.66 -2.90
CA LEU A 76 5.60 20.59 -3.01
C LEU A 76 6.30 20.64 -4.36
N LYS A 77 7.60 20.49 -4.36
CA LYS A 77 8.42 20.27 -5.55
C LYS A 77 9.30 19.05 -5.35
N VAL A 78 9.26 18.13 -6.31
CA VAL A 78 10.10 16.92 -6.32
C VAL A 78 11.00 16.97 -7.53
N ASP A 79 12.30 16.89 -7.31
CA ASP A 79 13.27 16.74 -8.40
C ASP A 79 13.34 15.27 -8.81
N SER A 80 12.92 14.97 -10.04
CA SER A 80 12.88 13.62 -10.59
C SER A 80 14.26 13.01 -10.84
N VAL A 81 15.32 13.82 -10.88
CA VAL A 81 16.70 13.36 -11.13
C VAL A 81 17.41 13.04 -9.84
N THR A 82 17.38 13.98 -8.88
CA THR A 82 18.11 13.87 -7.61
C THR A 82 17.29 13.19 -6.49
N GLY A 83 15.94 13.14 -6.62
CA GLY A 83 15.06 12.70 -5.56
C GLY A 83 14.90 13.73 -4.44
N ASP A 84 15.37 14.95 -4.64
CA ASP A 84 15.20 16.02 -3.65
C ASP A 84 13.72 16.44 -3.57
N VAL A 85 13.24 16.58 -2.35
CA VAL A 85 11.87 17.02 -2.04
C VAL A 85 11.93 18.31 -1.27
N LEU A 86 11.27 19.35 -1.80
CA LEU A 86 11.16 20.66 -1.19
C LEU A 86 9.69 20.94 -0.91
N ILE A 87 9.39 21.36 0.33
CA ILE A 87 8.03 21.73 0.73
C ILE A 87 8.05 23.10 1.38
N THR A 88 7.11 23.93 1.00
CA THR A 88 6.78 25.18 1.68
C THR A 88 5.35 25.06 2.24
N LEU A 89 5.21 25.11 3.57
CA LEU A 89 3.92 25.13 4.24
C LEU A 89 3.36 26.56 4.31
N ASN A 90 2.06 26.67 4.17
CA ASN A 90 1.31 27.90 4.39
C ASN A 90 0.18 27.63 5.39
N GLY A 91 -0.12 28.57 6.26
CA GLY A 91 -1.19 28.43 7.27
C GLY A 91 -0.90 29.19 8.55
N GLN A 92 -1.86 29.13 9.48
CA GLN A 92 -1.81 29.85 10.77
C GLN A 92 -1.42 28.87 11.90
N LEU A 93 -0.17 28.35 11.86
CA LEU A 93 0.37 27.56 12.95
C LEU A 93 1.13 28.46 13.96
N GLU A 94 0.95 28.21 15.26
CA GLU A 94 1.70 28.91 16.30
C GLU A 94 3.20 28.62 16.24
N SER A 95 3.56 27.39 15.87
CA SER A 95 4.95 26.97 15.66
C SER A 95 5.04 25.94 14.53
N TRP A 96 6.08 26.07 13.74
CA TRP A 96 6.35 25.13 12.64
C TRP A 96 7.03 23.87 13.18
N PRO A 97 6.52 22.66 12.88
CA PRO A 97 7.13 21.41 13.32
C PRO A 97 8.53 21.24 12.73
N LYS A 98 9.46 20.65 13.50
CA LYS A 98 10.83 20.42 13.05
C LYS A 98 10.95 19.38 11.93
N GLN A 99 9.99 18.49 11.84
CA GLN A 99 9.94 17.41 10.85
C GLN A 99 8.52 17.25 10.30
N LEU A 100 8.43 16.77 9.08
CA LEU A 100 7.19 16.36 8.43
C LEU A 100 7.37 14.96 7.87
N THR A 101 6.28 14.22 7.79
CA THR A 101 6.22 12.96 7.07
C THR A 101 5.42 13.17 5.80
N LEU A 102 6.05 12.91 4.66
CA LEU A 102 5.39 12.86 3.36
C LEU A 102 5.21 11.40 2.96
N GLN A 103 3.97 10.98 2.79
CA GLN A 103 3.62 9.64 2.31
C GLN A 103 3.28 9.70 0.82
N PHE A 104 3.85 8.78 0.07
CA PHE A 104 3.51 8.49 -1.32
C PHE A 104 2.66 7.24 -1.35
N ILE A 105 1.42 7.38 -1.74
CA ILE A 105 0.41 6.31 -1.75
C ILE A 105 0.12 5.93 -3.20
N ASN A 106 0.39 4.68 -3.55
CA ASN A 106 0.15 4.19 -4.90
C ASN A 106 -1.34 3.84 -5.08
N PRO A 107 -2.03 4.37 -6.12
CA PRO A 107 -3.46 4.16 -6.31
C PRO A 107 -3.87 2.71 -6.58
N THR A 108 -2.93 1.84 -6.95
CA THR A 108 -3.23 0.48 -7.38
C THR A 108 -2.60 -0.61 -6.52
N ARG A 109 -1.53 -0.30 -5.77
CA ARG A 109 -0.75 -1.30 -5.02
C ARG A 109 -0.21 -0.72 -3.72
N ALA A 110 -0.84 -1.07 -2.60
CA ALA A 110 -0.41 -0.63 -1.26
C ALA A 110 1.03 -1.07 -0.90
N ASN A 111 1.51 -2.18 -1.45
CA ASN A 111 2.88 -2.64 -1.23
C ASN A 111 3.97 -1.77 -1.89
N ARG A 112 3.58 -0.74 -2.64
CA ARG A 112 4.48 0.26 -3.22
C ARG A 112 4.50 1.57 -2.47
N ASP A 113 3.67 1.71 -1.45
CA ASP A 113 3.62 2.90 -0.62
C ASP A 113 4.95 3.09 0.11
N TYR A 114 5.42 4.32 0.18
CA TYR A 114 6.62 4.67 0.92
C TYR A 114 6.49 6.07 1.52
N SER A 115 7.33 6.37 2.49
CA SER A 115 7.34 7.67 3.17
C SER A 115 8.73 8.28 3.16
N ALA A 116 8.76 9.61 3.11
CA ALA A 116 9.96 10.40 3.27
C ALA A 116 9.82 11.32 4.49
N VAL A 117 10.88 11.41 5.27
CA VAL A 117 10.97 12.36 6.37
C VAL A 117 11.61 13.64 5.87
N LEU A 118 10.94 14.76 6.10
CA LEU A 118 11.38 16.08 5.70
C LEU A 118 11.79 16.85 6.95
N THR A 119 12.92 17.50 6.88
CA THR A 119 13.47 18.30 7.99
C THR A 119 13.31 19.78 7.68
N GLN A 120 12.93 20.55 8.68
CA GLN A 120 12.83 22.00 8.59
C GLN A 120 14.21 22.62 8.28
N VAL A 121 14.27 23.46 7.26
CA VAL A 121 15.46 24.21 6.89
C VAL A 121 15.41 25.61 7.47
N THR A 122 14.34 26.34 7.19
CA THR A 122 14.15 27.72 7.67
C THR A 122 12.65 28.06 7.66
N GLY A 123 12.11 28.54 8.78
CA GLY A 123 10.71 28.97 8.87
C GLY A 123 9.74 27.85 8.48
N ASN A 124 9.00 28.06 7.42
CA ASN A 124 8.00 27.12 6.90
C ASN A 124 8.51 26.25 5.73
N ASN A 125 9.82 26.23 5.49
CA ASN A 125 10.44 25.45 4.41
C ASN A 125 11.07 24.17 4.92
N TYR A 126 10.81 23.07 4.22
CA TYR A 126 11.28 21.73 4.55
C TYR A 126 12.00 21.10 3.37
N ARG A 127 12.97 20.26 3.67
CA ARG A 127 13.71 19.47 2.67
C ARG A 127 13.83 18.03 3.14
N GLY A 128 13.72 17.12 2.19
CA GLY A 128 14.01 15.70 2.35
C GLY A 128 14.46 15.09 1.04
N GLN A 129 14.63 13.79 1.05
CA GLN A 129 15.05 13.05 -0.13
C GLN A 129 14.27 11.74 -0.20
N VAL A 130 13.90 11.33 -1.40
CA VAL A 130 13.34 10.01 -1.70
C VAL A 130 14.40 9.16 -2.41
N GLU A 131 14.50 7.89 -2.03
CA GLU A 131 15.49 6.98 -2.64
C GLU A 131 15.24 6.77 -4.13
N LYS A 132 13.97 6.81 -4.52
CA LYS A 132 13.55 6.63 -5.90
C LYS A 132 12.52 7.69 -6.25
N ALA A 133 12.80 8.45 -7.31
CA ALA A 133 11.84 9.41 -7.83
C ALA A 133 10.55 8.69 -8.25
N PRO A 134 9.37 9.21 -7.85
CA PRO A 134 8.10 8.62 -8.22
C PRO A 134 7.86 8.73 -9.73
N LEU A 135 7.11 7.79 -10.29
CA LEU A 135 6.66 7.78 -11.69
C LEU A 135 5.17 7.48 -11.75
N ASN A 136 4.47 8.13 -12.66
CA ASN A 136 3.01 8.08 -12.81
C ASN A 136 2.26 8.73 -11.64
N LEU A 137 0.95 8.46 -11.55
CA LEU A 137 0.08 9.04 -10.55
C LEU A 137 0.36 8.51 -9.14
N TRP A 138 0.50 9.45 -8.20
CA TRP A 138 0.60 9.18 -6.77
C TRP A 138 -0.31 10.10 -5.98
N TYR A 139 -0.92 9.56 -4.94
CA TYR A 139 -1.54 10.35 -3.88
C TYR A 139 -0.49 10.71 -2.84
N LEU A 140 -0.56 11.93 -2.37
CA LEU A 140 0.40 12.53 -1.45
C LEU A 140 -0.32 12.91 -0.16
N ASP A 141 0.26 12.54 0.96
CA ASP A 141 -0.25 12.87 2.29
C ASP A 141 0.88 13.44 3.14
N ILE A 142 0.71 14.66 3.65
CA ILE A 142 1.67 15.30 4.54
C ILE A 142 1.05 15.41 5.91
N SER A 143 1.82 14.99 6.91
CA SER A 143 1.46 15.12 8.32
C SER A 143 2.64 15.54 9.17
N ALA A 144 2.36 16.16 10.32
CA ALA A 144 3.35 16.42 11.35
C ALA A 144 3.45 15.22 12.32
N PRO A 145 4.54 15.10 13.10
CA PRO A 145 4.73 14.00 14.05
C PRO A 145 3.65 13.92 15.14
N ASP A 146 3.02 15.04 15.49
CA ASP A 146 1.90 15.11 16.44
C ASP A 146 0.58 14.62 15.86
N ASN A 147 0.52 14.41 14.54
CA ASN A 147 -0.66 13.94 13.82
C ASN A 147 -1.93 14.80 14.02
N LEU A 148 -1.79 16.09 14.35
CA LEU A 148 -2.93 16.97 14.59
C LEU A 148 -3.59 17.44 13.30
N TRP A 149 -2.85 17.52 12.20
CA TRP A 149 -3.33 17.96 10.89
C TRP A 149 -2.74 17.13 9.76
N ARG A 150 -3.37 17.24 8.63
CA ARG A 150 -2.92 16.54 7.43
C ARG A 150 -3.31 17.32 6.17
N LEU A 151 -2.44 17.26 5.15
CA LEU A 151 -2.69 17.82 3.82
C LEU A 151 -2.62 16.73 2.78
N LYS A 152 -3.50 16.79 1.81
CA LYS A 152 -3.58 15.81 0.72
C LYS A 152 -3.41 16.47 -0.64
N GLY A 153 -2.94 15.69 -1.58
CA GLY A 153 -2.88 16.05 -2.98
C GLY A 153 -2.62 14.84 -3.84
N SER A 154 -2.52 15.05 -5.12
CA SER A 154 -2.13 14.04 -6.10
C SER A 154 -1.29 14.67 -7.18
N ALA A 155 -0.33 13.94 -7.72
CA ALA A 155 0.48 14.38 -8.82
C ALA A 155 0.85 13.22 -9.73
N ASP A 156 0.96 13.53 -11.02
CA ASP A 156 1.52 12.62 -12.03
C ASP A 156 2.99 12.96 -12.22
N PHE A 157 3.86 12.01 -11.95
CA PHE A 157 5.31 12.21 -12.00
C PHE A 157 5.93 11.65 -13.28
N PRO A 158 7.00 12.29 -13.83
CA PRO A 158 7.70 13.46 -13.29
C PRO A 158 6.89 14.76 -13.40
N ALA A 159 6.73 15.47 -12.26
CA ALA A 159 6.02 16.74 -12.23
C ALA A 159 7.04 17.89 -12.35
N GLU A 160 6.90 18.69 -13.41
CA GLU A 160 7.71 19.89 -13.61
C GLU A 160 7.17 21.10 -12.84
N GLU A 161 5.87 21.08 -12.55
CA GLU A 161 5.17 22.13 -11.83
C GLU A 161 5.14 21.90 -10.32
N VAL A 162 4.88 22.98 -9.59
CA VAL A 162 4.68 22.92 -8.14
C VAL A 162 3.33 22.26 -7.85
N ILE A 163 3.36 21.21 -7.03
CA ILE A 163 2.19 20.45 -6.62
C ILE A 163 1.59 21.11 -5.38
N GLU A 164 0.31 21.48 -5.47
CA GLU A 164 -0.42 22.01 -4.32
C GLU A 164 -1.10 20.90 -3.53
N LEU A 165 -0.84 20.89 -2.21
CA LEU A 165 -1.55 20.03 -1.25
C LEU A 165 -2.41 20.91 -0.36
N LYS A 166 -3.64 20.43 -0.12
CA LYS A 166 -4.65 21.15 0.66
C LYS A 166 -5.27 20.24 1.71
N ALA A 167 -5.92 20.83 2.69
CA ALA A 167 -6.78 20.08 3.59
C ALA A 167 -7.90 19.41 2.78
N ALA A 168 -8.19 18.13 3.09
CA ALA A 168 -9.29 17.42 2.41
C ALA A 168 -10.62 18.13 2.73
N GLN A 169 -11.49 18.23 1.73
CA GLN A 169 -12.84 18.79 1.88
C GLN A 169 -13.80 17.72 2.42
#